data_375f641164eb719b5a23544cf5433f48
#
_entry.id   375f641164eb719b5a23544cf5433f48
#
_cell.length_a   1.000
_cell.length_b   1.000
_cell.length_c   1.000
_cell.angle_alpha   90.00
_cell.angle_beta   90.00
_cell.angle_gamma   90.00
#
_symmetry.space_group_name_H-M   'P 1'
#
loop_
_entity.id
_entity.type
_entity.pdbx_description
1 polymer ?
#
loop_
_entity_poly.entity_id
_entity_poly.type
_entity_poly.pdbx_seq_one_letter_code
_entity_poly.pdbx_strand_id
1 'polypeptide(L)'
;MCIKSINFVYQEYQLSKFDSTMGIWPYIPLISWYKHRIDSHRLKIAIQQIVDSVPILGGRLVKKLFSPLKVVCKPYKSGVGFIDIDLGEQEINIDNLLDTKSYVKNGFDIPQKSADAINKDTPLVYVILNHNHSYYGITLLVNHFIADSGT
;
A
#
# COMPACT_ATOMS: atom_id res chain seq x y z
N MET A 1 7.08 5.20 7.02
CA MET A 1 6.82 4.36 8.22
C MET A 1 5.96 3.17 7.81
N CYS A 2 6.08 2.02 8.47
CA CYS A 2 5.23 0.85 8.20
C CYS A 2 4.36 0.56 9.44
N ILE A 3 3.03 0.46 9.24
CA ILE A 3 2.08 0.05 10.28
C ILE A 3 2.05 -1.47 10.25
N LYS A 4 2.65 -2.08 11.26
CA LYS A 4 2.81 -3.54 11.35
C LYS A 4 1.58 -4.16 11.99
N SER A 5 1.19 -5.33 11.51
CA SER A 5 0.20 -6.14 12.19
C SER A 5 0.80 -6.82 13.43
N ILE A 6 0.01 -6.93 14.48
CA ILE A 6 0.42 -7.49 15.78
C ILE A 6 -0.44 -8.67 16.21
N ASN A 7 -1.65 -8.82 15.67
CA ASN A 7 -2.68 -9.73 16.21
C ASN A 7 -3.07 -10.89 15.29
N PHE A 8 -2.27 -11.23 14.27
CA PHE A 8 -2.59 -12.38 13.43
C PHE A 8 -1.53 -13.49 13.49
N VAL A 9 -1.93 -14.70 13.12
CA VAL A 9 -1.05 -15.86 12.97
C VAL A 9 -0.38 -15.80 11.61
N TYR A 10 0.81 -16.38 11.49
CA TYR A 10 1.50 -16.59 10.21
C TYR A 10 0.55 -17.18 9.15
N GLN A 11 0.48 -16.57 7.98
CA GLN A 11 -0.37 -17.01 6.86
C GLN A 11 0.38 -16.92 5.54
N GLU A 12 0.06 -17.83 4.62
CA GLU A 12 0.51 -17.79 3.24
C GLU A 12 -0.69 -17.86 2.29
N TYR A 13 -0.71 -17.00 1.28
CA TYR A 13 -1.70 -16.99 0.23
C TYR A 13 -0.99 -17.29 -1.10
N GLN A 14 -1.37 -18.39 -1.74
CA GLN A 14 -0.86 -18.71 -3.07
C GLN A 14 -1.63 -17.90 -4.11
N LEU A 15 -0.89 -17.18 -4.96
CA LEU A 15 -1.49 -16.42 -6.06
C LEU A 15 -1.77 -17.33 -7.26
N SER A 16 -2.83 -17.03 -7.99
CA SER A 16 -3.17 -17.72 -9.24
C SER A 16 -2.13 -17.46 -10.33
N LYS A 17 -2.17 -18.24 -11.40
CA LYS A 17 -1.33 -17.98 -12.58
C LYS A 17 -1.67 -16.64 -13.23
N PHE A 18 -2.94 -16.25 -13.23
CA PHE A 18 -3.39 -14.97 -13.76
C PHE A 18 -2.84 -13.81 -12.94
N ASP A 19 -2.98 -13.83 -11.61
CA ASP A 19 -2.41 -12.79 -10.74
C ASP A 19 -0.91 -12.63 -10.98
N SER A 20 -0.20 -13.73 -11.24
CA SER A 20 1.24 -13.71 -11.49
C SER A 20 1.63 -12.96 -12.78
N THR A 21 0.72 -12.67 -13.70
CA THR A 21 0.98 -11.88 -14.92
C THR A 21 0.87 -10.37 -14.67
N MET A 22 0.29 -9.94 -13.56
CA MET A 22 0.03 -8.53 -13.26
C MET A 22 1.27 -7.75 -12.82
N GLY A 23 2.43 -8.39 -12.78
CA GLY A 23 3.67 -7.79 -12.27
C GLY A 23 4.21 -6.58 -13.04
N ILE A 24 3.86 -6.45 -14.32
CA ILE A 24 4.31 -5.33 -15.18
C ILE A 24 3.55 -4.03 -14.87
N TRP A 25 2.38 -4.11 -14.24
CA TRP A 25 1.54 -2.98 -13.93
C TRP A 25 2.02 -2.24 -12.69
N PRO A 26 1.83 -0.93 -12.60
CA PRO A 26 2.10 -0.15 -11.39
C PRO A 26 1.13 -0.52 -10.26
N TYR A 27 1.33 0.01 -9.07
CA TYR A 27 0.34 -0.03 -8.01
C TYR A 27 -0.92 0.73 -8.45
N ILE A 28 -2.09 0.20 -8.06
CA ILE A 28 -3.40 0.82 -8.36
C ILE A 28 -3.62 1.97 -7.38
N PRO A 29 -3.77 3.22 -7.84
CA PRO A 29 -4.09 4.35 -6.98
C PRO A 29 -5.61 4.48 -6.82
N LEU A 30 -6.07 4.60 -5.57
CA LEU A 30 -7.45 4.92 -5.20
C LEU A 30 -7.42 6.15 -4.31
N ILE A 31 -8.14 7.21 -4.67
CA ILE A 31 -8.12 8.49 -3.94
C ILE A 31 -9.51 8.83 -3.42
N SER A 32 -9.56 9.25 -2.16
CA SER A 32 -10.76 9.79 -1.51
C SER A 32 -10.46 11.15 -0.88
N TRP A 33 -11.35 12.12 -1.06
CA TRP A 33 -11.19 13.49 -0.60
C TRP A 33 -12.17 13.85 0.52
N TYR A 34 -11.69 14.61 1.48
CA TYR A 34 -12.44 15.04 2.64
C TYR A 34 -12.23 16.53 2.91
N LYS A 35 -13.30 17.24 3.26
CA LYS A 35 -13.25 18.64 3.72
C LYS A 35 -12.90 18.77 5.20
N HIS A 36 -13.06 17.70 5.96
CA HIS A 36 -12.80 17.70 7.40
C HIS A 36 -11.42 17.12 7.69
N ARG A 37 -10.82 17.64 8.75
CA ARG A 37 -9.52 17.18 9.22
C ARG A 37 -9.55 15.67 9.51
N ILE A 38 -8.57 14.97 8.97
CA ILE A 38 -8.31 13.58 9.28
C ILE A 38 -7.20 13.52 10.31
N ASP A 39 -7.48 12.92 11.45
CA ASP A 39 -6.49 12.68 12.49
C ASP A 39 -5.58 11.52 12.07
N SER A 40 -4.30 11.82 11.84
CA SER A 40 -3.29 10.85 11.41
C SER A 40 -3.13 9.68 12.39
N HIS A 41 -3.27 9.92 13.70
CA HIS A 41 -3.16 8.88 14.71
C HIS A 41 -4.35 7.90 14.65
N ARG A 42 -5.58 8.44 14.57
CA ARG A 42 -6.79 7.61 14.41
C ARG A 42 -6.77 6.82 13.11
N LEU A 43 -6.29 7.44 12.02
CA LEU A 43 -6.14 6.76 10.74
C LEU A 43 -5.17 5.57 10.86
N LYS A 44 -4.04 5.73 11.56
CA LYS A 44 -3.09 4.62 11.80
C LYS A 44 -3.71 3.47 12.60
N ILE A 45 -4.52 3.78 13.60
CA ILE A 45 -5.25 2.77 14.38
C ILE A 45 -6.24 2.01 13.50
N ALA A 46 -7.01 2.73 12.66
CA ALA A 46 -7.95 2.10 11.74
C ALA A 46 -7.24 1.19 10.72
N ILE A 47 -6.11 1.64 10.17
CA ILE A 47 -5.28 0.82 9.27
C ILE A 47 -4.80 -0.45 10.00
N GLN A 48 -4.33 -0.33 11.25
CA GLN A 48 -3.91 -1.47 12.06
C GLN A 48 -5.03 -2.50 12.21
N GLN A 49 -6.24 -2.04 12.54
CA GLN A 49 -7.42 -2.92 12.68
C GLN A 49 -7.77 -3.63 11.36
N ILE A 50 -7.69 -2.91 10.24
CA ILE A 50 -7.94 -3.48 8.91
C ILE A 50 -6.90 -4.55 8.58
N VAL A 51 -5.61 -4.28 8.81
CA VAL A 51 -4.53 -5.23 8.53
C VAL A 51 -4.63 -6.47 9.44
N ASP A 52 -5.05 -6.30 10.68
CA ASP A 52 -5.27 -7.44 11.59
C ASP A 52 -6.47 -8.29 11.16
N SER A 53 -7.49 -7.68 10.56
CA SER A 53 -8.68 -8.38 10.05
C SER A 53 -8.46 -9.00 8.66
N VAL A 54 -7.61 -8.37 7.83
CA VAL A 54 -7.32 -8.79 6.45
C VAL A 54 -5.80 -8.84 6.24
N PRO A 55 -5.12 -9.88 6.76
CA PRO A 55 -3.66 -9.95 6.83
C PRO A 55 -2.94 -9.86 5.48
N ILE A 56 -3.58 -10.29 4.38
CA ILE A 56 -3.01 -10.25 3.03
C ILE A 56 -2.57 -8.83 2.63
N LEU A 57 -3.27 -7.78 3.09
CA LEU A 57 -2.94 -6.39 2.81
C LEU A 57 -1.57 -5.99 3.38
N GLY A 58 -1.18 -6.58 4.50
CA GLY A 58 0.11 -6.34 5.13
C GLY A 58 1.23 -7.28 4.66
N GLY A 59 0.93 -8.25 3.79
CA GLY A 59 1.87 -9.28 3.39
C GLY A 59 3.07 -8.80 2.58
N ARG A 60 3.91 -9.76 2.19
CA ARG A 60 5.08 -9.56 1.32
C ARG A 60 5.07 -10.60 0.22
N LEU A 61 5.45 -10.21 -0.99
CA LEU A 61 5.57 -11.11 -2.13
C LEU A 61 6.82 -11.97 -2.01
N VAL A 62 6.64 -13.28 -2.08
CA VAL A 62 7.74 -14.25 -2.02
C VAL A 62 7.65 -15.20 -3.21
N LYS A 63 8.73 -15.30 -3.95
CA LYS A 63 8.92 -16.23 -5.06
C LYS A 63 10.17 -17.07 -4.80
N LYS A 64 10.00 -18.37 -4.64
CA LYS A 64 11.10 -19.34 -4.60
C LYS A 64 11.25 -20.02 -5.96
N LEU A 65 12.44 -20.57 -6.21
CA LEU A 65 12.70 -21.34 -7.42
C LEU A 65 11.70 -22.53 -7.49
N PHE A 66 11.07 -22.70 -8.64
CA PHE A 66 10.07 -23.75 -8.89
C PHE A 66 8.80 -23.72 -8.04
N SER A 67 8.55 -22.64 -7.30
CA SER A 67 7.32 -22.48 -6.50
C SER A 67 6.42 -21.40 -7.10
N PRO A 68 5.09 -21.46 -6.89
CA PRO A 68 4.20 -20.36 -7.24
C PRO A 68 4.54 -19.10 -6.44
N LEU A 69 4.17 -17.95 -6.98
CA LEU A 69 4.23 -16.68 -6.27
C LEU A 69 3.26 -16.71 -5.09
N LYS A 70 3.68 -16.22 -3.93
CA LYS A 70 2.88 -16.21 -2.70
C LYS A 70 2.92 -14.86 -2.05
N VAL A 71 1.84 -14.52 -1.33
CA VAL A 71 1.85 -13.48 -0.30
C VAL A 71 2.08 -14.14 1.05
N VAL A 72 3.10 -13.70 1.76
CA VAL A 72 3.47 -14.22 3.08
C VAL A 72 3.24 -13.13 4.13
N CYS A 73 2.41 -13.43 5.11
CA CYS A 73 2.08 -12.55 6.22
C CYS A 73 2.76 -13.05 7.49
N LYS A 74 3.63 -12.22 8.06
CA LYS A 74 4.37 -12.53 9.29
C LYS A 74 4.02 -11.50 10.37
N PRO A 75 3.58 -11.93 11.56
CA PRO A 75 3.32 -10.99 12.65
C PRO A 75 4.58 -10.16 12.94
N TYR A 76 4.38 -8.91 13.33
CA TYR A 76 5.42 -7.91 13.65
C TYR A 76 6.39 -7.54 12.51
N LYS A 77 6.38 -8.27 11.38
CA LYS A 77 7.23 -7.99 10.20
C LYS A 77 6.44 -7.46 9.02
N SER A 78 5.27 -8.03 8.79
CA SER A 78 4.37 -7.59 7.72
C SER A 78 3.61 -6.33 8.12
N GLY A 79 3.19 -5.52 7.15
CA GLY A 79 2.41 -4.32 7.42
C GLY A 79 2.25 -3.43 6.19
N VAL A 80 1.41 -2.42 6.35
CA VAL A 80 1.06 -1.43 5.34
C VAL A 80 2.01 -0.23 5.44
N GLY A 81 2.46 0.29 4.31
CA GLY A 81 3.23 1.54 4.26
C GLY A 81 2.31 2.72 4.62
N PHE A 82 2.77 3.61 5.49
CA PHE A 82 2.06 4.85 5.82
C PHE A 82 2.93 6.06 5.56
N ILE A 83 2.39 7.01 4.81
CA ILE A 83 3.04 8.27 4.45
C ILE A 83 2.08 9.40 4.81
N ASP A 84 2.59 10.43 5.48
CA ASP A 84 1.84 11.63 5.87
C ASP A 84 2.54 12.82 5.24
N ILE A 85 1.84 13.53 4.37
CA ILE A 85 2.40 14.63 3.56
C ILE A 85 1.60 15.90 3.83
N ASP A 86 2.24 16.84 4.51
CA ASP A 86 1.73 18.19 4.63
C ASP A 86 2.18 19.01 3.42
N LEU A 87 1.23 19.44 2.62
CA LEU A 87 1.45 20.25 1.41
C LEU A 87 1.49 21.75 1.72
N GLY A 88 1.24 22.15 2.97
CA GLY A 88 1.21 23.55 3.37
C GLY A 88 0.20 24.36 2.58
N GLU A 89 0.68 25.36 1.83
CA GLU A 89 -0.14 26.22 0.98
C GLU A 89 -0.24 25.72 -0.47
N GLN A 90 0.43 24.62 -0.81
CA GLN A 90 0.42 24.10 -2.17
C GLN A 90 -0.96 23.58 -2.55
N GLU A 91 -1.37 23.87 -3.79
CA GLU A 91 -2.57 23.25 -4.35
C GLU A 91 -2.35 21.75 -4.56
N ILE A 92 -3.41 21.01 -4.29
CA ILE A 92 -3.38 19.56 -4.49
C ILE A 92 -3.57 19.28 -5.99
N ASN A 93 -2.54 18.74 -6.62
CA ASN A 93 -2.61 18.28 -7.99
C ASN A 93 -2.92 16.77 -8.02
N ILE A 94 -4.13 16.45 -8.48
CA ILE A 94 -4.63 15.06 -8.54
C ILE A 94 -3.75 14.19 -9.42
N ASP A 95 -3.27 14.70 -10.55
CA ASP A 95 -2.42 13.93 -11.48
C ASP A 95 -1.12 13.50 -10.81
N ASN A 96 -0.55 14.35 -9.96
CA ASN A 96 0.64 14.00 -9.18
C ASN A 96 0.36 12.92 -8.13
N LEU A 97 -0.86 12.85 -7.60
CA LEU A 97 -1.25 11.85 -6.60
C LEU A 97 -1.57 10.49 -7.23
N LEU A 98 -1.98 10.50 -8.50
CA LEU A 98 -2.20 9.27 -9.28
C LEU A 98 -0.90 8.68 -9.84
N ASP A 99 0.13 9.51 -10.03
CA ASP A 99 1.43 9.05 -10.55
C ASP A 99 2.35 8.60 -9.42
N THR A 100 2.55 7.27 -9.30
CA THR A 100 3.49 6.70 -8.32
C THR A 100 4.91 7.26 -8.44
N LYS A 101 5.32 7.73 -9.63
CA LYS A 101 6.64 8.36 -9.84
C LYS A 101 6.80 9.67 -9.10
N SER A 102 5.70 10.40 -8.88
CA SER A 102 5.74 11.66 -8.13
C SER A 102 6.17 11.43 -6.68
N TYR A 103 5.71 10.36 -6.06
CA TYR A 103 6.12 10.00 -4.70
C TYR A 103 7.60 9.59 -4.61
N VAL A 104 8.11 8.89 -5.63
CA VAL A 104 9.54 8.53 -5.68
C VAL A 104 10.42 9.78 -5.85
N LYS A 105 10.01 10.73 -6.67
CA LYS A 105 10.71 12.03 -6.81
C LYS A 105 10.78 12.79 -5.48
N ASN A 106 9.77 12.61 -4.62
CA ASN A 106 9.71 13.20 -3.28
C ASN A 106 10.41 12.34 -2.21
N GLY A 107 11.19 11.34 -2.62
CA GLY A 107 12.04 10.54 -1.71
C GLY A 107 11.33 9.38 -1.03
N PHE A 108 10.12 9.00 -1.46
CA PHE A 108 9.44 7.83 -0.93
C PHE A 108 9.80 6.57 -1.73
N ASP A 109 10.16 5.50 -1.01
CA ASP A 109 10.49 4.20 -1.62
C ASP A 109 9.22 3.41 -1.99
N ILE A 110 8.60 3.79 -3.11
CA ILE A 110 7.43 3.13 -3.67
C ILE A 110 7.84 2.47 -4.99
N PRO A 111 7.61 1.15 -5.15
CA PRO A 111 7.95 0.46 -6.39
C PRO A 111 7.18 0.99 -7.58
N GLN A 112 7.87 1.09 -8.71
CA GLN A 112 7.26 1.54 -9.97
C GLN A 112 6.39 0.46 -10.63
N LYS A 113 6.72 -0.81 -10.38
CA LYS A 113 5.96 -1.98 -10.86
C LYS A 113 5.65 -2.91 -9.71
N SER A 114 4.53 -3.61 -9.80
CA SER A 114 4.12 -4.59 -8.79
C SER A 114 5.17 -5.70 -8.58
N ALA A 115 5.84 -6.13 -9.64
CA ALA A 115 6.90 -7.14 -9.56
C ALA A 115 8.15 -6.67 -8.80
N ASP A 116 8.38 -5.37 -8.70
CA ASP A 116 9.56 -4.83 -7.97
C ASP A 116 9.51 -5.12 -6.47
N ALA A 117 8.33 -5.49 -5.94
CA ALA A 117 8.14 -5.91 -4.56
C ALA A 117 8.50 -7.38 -4.28
N ILE A 118 8.75 -8.20 -5.33
CA ILE A 118 9.02 -9.63 -5.16
C ILE A 118 10.35 -9.84 -4.42
N ASN A 119 10.31 -10.65 -3.36
CA ASN A 119 11.43 -10.98 -2.48
C ASN A 119 12.07 -9.77 -1.78
N LYS A 120 11.32 -8.67 -1.65
CA LYS A 120 11.73 -7.49 -0.89
C LYS A 120 10.82 -7.29 0.33
N ASP A 121 11.31 -6.56 1.32
CA ASP A 121 10.48 -6.11 2.45
C ASP A 121 9.69 -4.85 2.08
N THR A 122 9.00 -4.93 0.96
CA THR A 122 8.23 -3.83 0.38
C THR A 122 6.74 -4.04 0.67
N PRO A 123 6.03 -3.06 1.24
CA PRO A 123 4.59 -3.12 1.44
C PRO A 123 3.82 -3.35 0.13
N LEU A 124 2.77 -4.16 0.19
CA LEU A 124 1.85 -4.36 -0.93
C LEU A 124 0.75 -3.30 -0.98
N VAL A 125 0.55 -2.61 0.13
CA VAL A 125 -0.37 -1.48 0.24
C VAL A 125 0.34 -0.32 0.90
N TYR A 126 0.13 0.88 0.34
CA TYR A 126 0.50 2.14 0.97
C TYR A 126 -0.77 2.96 1.21
N VAL A 127 -0.86 3.56 2.38
CA VAL A 127 -1.85 4.58 2.71
C VAL A 127 -1.13 5.90 2.82
N ILE A 128 -1.49 6.85 1.99
CA ILE A 128 -0.87 8.17 1.94
C ILE A 128 -1.92 9.19 2.34
N LEU A 129 -1.69 9.87 3.44
CA LEU A 129 -2.48 11.03 3.87
C LEU A 129 -1.82 12.28 3.28
N ASN A 130 -2.49 12.89 2.31
CA ASN A 130 -2.09 14.18 1.74
C ASN A 130 -3.00 15.25 2.33
N HIS A 131 -2.48 16.32 2.86
CA HIS A 131 -3.31 17.39 3.41
C HIS A 131 -2.69 18.77 3.20
N ASN A 132 -3.58 19.77 3.16
CA ASN A 132 -3.25 21.18 3.24
C ASN A 132 -4.27 21.86 4.19
N HIS A 133 -4.27 23.19 4.24
CA HIS A 133 -5.17 23.95 5.10
C HIS A 133 -6.67 23.73 4.81
N SER A 134 -7.04 23.31 3.59
CA SER A 134 -8.44 23.26 3.12
C SER A 134 -8.97 21.84 2.91
N TYR A 135 -8.10 20.87 2.61
CA TYR A 135 -8.51 19.53 2.19
C TYR A 135 -7.60 18.45 2.75
N TYR A 136 -8.19 17.28 2.92
CA TYR A 136 -7.50 16.03 3.26
C TYR A 136 -7.79 14.99 2.20
N GLY A 137 -6.75 14.33 1.70
CA GLY A 137 -6.87 13.23 0.73
C GLY A 137 -6.25 11.96 1.30
N ILE A 138 -6.94 10.84 1.18
CA ILE A 138 -6.37 9.52 1.42
C ILE A 138 -6.14 8.87 0.06
N THR A 139 -4.88 8.58 -0.26
CA THR A 139 -4.49 7.79 -1.43
C THR A 139 -4.11 6.41 -0.96
N LEU A 140 -4.77 5.39 -1.51
CA LEU A 140 -4.37 4.00 -1.37
C LEU A 140 -3.60 3.61 -2.63
N LEU A 141 -2.39 3.08 -2.47
CA LEU A 141 -1.67 2.42 -3.55
C LEU A 141 -1.66 0.93 -3.26
N VAL A 142 -2.29 0.14 -4.12
CA VAL A 142 -2.45 -1.30 -3.93
C VAL A 142 -1.69 -2.05 -5.02
N ASN A 143 -0.87 -3.02 -4.62
CA ASN A 143 -0.12 -3.86 -5.54
C ASN A 143 -1.07 -4.73 -6.37
N HIS A 144 -0.89 -4.75 -7.69
CA HIS A 144 -1.75 -5.50 -8.62
C HIS A 144 -1.80 -7.01 -8.38
N PHE A 145 -0.83 -7.58 -7.71
CA PHE A 145 -0.87 -9.02 -7.38
C PHE A 145 -1.93 -9.39 -6.33
N ILE A 146 -2.40 -8.43 -5.53
CA ILE A 146 -3.38 -8.67 -4.46
C ILE A 146 -4.72 -7.98 -4.68
N ALA A 147 -4.84 -7.17 -5.73
CA ALA A 147 -6.09 -6.54 -6.11
C ALA A 147 -6.14 -6.44 -7.63
N ASP A 148 -7.19 -6.96 -8.21
CA ASP A 148 -7.61 -6.65 -9.55
C ASP A 148 -8.93 -5.87 -9.53
N SER A 149 -9.27 -5.23 -10.62
CA SER A 149 -10.50 -4.44 -10.74
C SER A 149 -11.76 -5.31 -10.86
N GLY A 150 -11.65 -6.61 -10.70
CA GLY A 150 -12.72 -7.60 -10.88
C GLY A 150 -13.15 -8.33 -9.61
N THR A 151 -12.53 -8.01 -8.47
CA THR A 151 -12.89 -8.60 -7.16
C THR A 151 -13.61 -7.63 -6.27
#